data_166c6748f626f0755507c71b2325286d
#
_entry.id   166c6748f626f0755507c71b2325286d
#
_cell.length_a   1.000
_cell.length_b   1.000
_cell.length_c   1.000
_cell.angle_alpha   90.00
_cell.angle_beta   90.00
_cell.angle_gamma   90.00
#
_symmetry.space_group_name_H-M   'P 1'
#
loop_
_entity.id
_entity.type
_entity.pdbx_description
1 polymer ?
#
loop_
_entity_poly.entity_id
_entity_poly.type
_entity_poly.pdbx_seq_one_letter_code
_entity_poly.pdbx_strand_id
1 'polypeptide(L)'
;MTLKLMTYNIKNGGGDRLDAIGRVIAGEAPDVVAVQEMRGEPALGAAIGMRQLVARSWQGQPVGLLVARHLRVIGAGRVARPFFHAAVWARLATPLGPLTVVGAHLYPYWGRARRAEAGWLAAFIKSQGESVLLADLNTLDPYSDHAVELATLPMPYRRRHLRRLGGGPDVAATALLARRGLVDVFRRCGTGQAWTVPTTRGGGAEFTELRLDYVLATPGVAGRFTGCCVVTGGEAESASDHYPLVARAA
;
A
#
# COMPACT_ATOMS: atom_id res chain seq x y z
N MET A 1 10.19 22.23 0.55
CA MET A 1 9.78 21.23 1.56
C MET A 1 9.33 19.98 0.84
N THR A 2 9.79 18.81 1.22
CA THR A 2 9.45 17.52 0.63
C THR A 2 8.32 16.86 1.40
N LEU A 3 7.49 16.08 0.71
CA LEU A 3 6.47 15.22 1.31
C LEU A 3 6.92 13.76 1.18
N LYS A 4 7.03 13.05 2.30
CA LYS A 4 7.43 11.64 2.34
C LYS A 4 6.23 10.76 2.70
N LEU A 5 5.91 9.83 1.83
CA LEU A 5 4.76 8.92 1.96
C LEU A 5 5.24 7.48 2.04
N MET A 6 4.58 6.67 2.86
CA MET A 6 4.90 5.26 3.05
C MET A 6 3.65 4.40 2.98
N THR A 7 3.74 3.19 2.43
CA THR A 7 2.77 2.12 2.62
C THR A 7 3.47 0.93 3.27
N TYR A 8 2.82 0.29 4.25
CA TYR A 8 3.38 -0.81 5.01
C TYR A 8 2.32 -1.77 5.52
N ASN A 9 2.28 -2.98 4.99
CA ASN A 9 1.51 -4.06 5.57
C ASN A 9 2.27 -4.63 6.77
N ILE A 10 1.67 -4.62 7.97
CA ILE A 10 2.31 -5.00 9.23
C ILE A 10 2.00 -6.42 9.70
N LYS A 11 1.34 -7.20 8.87
CA LYS A 11 0.96 -8.59 9.15
C LYS A 11 0.21 -8.76 10.47
N ASN A 12 -1.12 -8.88 10.39
CA ASN A 12 -2.00 -9.23 11.52
C ASN A 12 -1.84 -8.35 12.78
N GLY A 13 -1.72 -7.02 12.61
CA GLY A 13 -1.61 -6.05 13.71
C GLY A 13 -0.23 -5.94 14.33
N GLY A 14 0.78 -6.59 13.75
CA GLY A 14 2.16 -6.55 14.24
C GLY A 14 2.47 -7.45 15.42
N GLY A 15 1.54 -7.66 16.35
CA GLY A 15 1.76 -8.49 17.54
C GLY A 15 3.00 -8.05 18.33
N ASP A 16 3.87 -9.01 18.67
CA ASP A 16 5.17 -8.81 19.34
C ASP A 16 6.21 -8.02 18.51
N ARG A 17 5.97 -7.83 17.21
CA ARG A 17 6.83 -7.07 16.30
C ARG A 17 6.48 -5.57 16.25
N LEU A 18 5.47 -5.12 17.00
CA LEU A 18 4.94 -3.76 16.90
C LEU A 18 6.00 -2.67 17.17
N ASP A 19 6.89 -2.91 18.12
CA ASP A 19 7.99 -2.00 18.45
C ASP A 19 9.00 -1.91 17.28
N ALA A 20 9.35 -3.03 16.67
CA ALA A 20 10.22 -3.07 15.50
C ALA A 20 9.58 -2.34 14.31
N ILE A 21 8.29 -2.57 14.06
CA ILE A 21 7.50 -1.85 13.05
C ILE A 21 7.54 -0.34 13.33
N GLY A 22 7.35 0.06 14.59
CA GLY A 22 7.43 1.46 15.01
C GLY A 22 8.80 2.08 14.72
N ARG A 23 9.90 1.37 15.01
CA ARG A 23 11.26 1.84 14.72
C ARG A 23 11.55 1.92 13.22
N VAL A 24 11.09 0.97 12.42
CA VAL A 24 11.19 1.02 10.95
C VAL A 24 10.50 2.27 10.40
N ILE A 25 9.26 2.55 10.85
CA ILE A 25 8.53 3.75 10.43
C ILE A 25 9.25 5.02 10.90
N ALA A 26 9.66 5.08 12.17
CA ALA A 26 10.35 6.25 12.74
C ALA A 26 11.69 6.52 12.04
N GLY A 27 12.45 5.49 11.69
CA GLY A 27 13.73 5.62 10.98
C GLY A 27 13.59 6.26 9.60
N GLU A 28 12.46 6.01 8.93
CA GLU A 28 12.14 6.65 7.65
C GLU A 28 11.53 8.05 7.82
N ALA A 29 11.00 8.38 8.99
CA ALA A 29 10.38 9.67 9.30
C ALA A 29 9.38 10.12 8.19
N PRO A 30 8.38 9.31 7.82
CA PRO A 30 7.40 9.69 6.80
C PRO A 30 6.39 10.71 7.35
N ASP A 31 5.87 11.54 6.46
CA ASP A 31 4.79 12.47 6.80
C ASP A 31 3.43 11.77 6.88
N VAL A 32 3.23 10.73 6.04
CA VAL A 32 2.03 9.90 6.05
C VAL A 32 2.40 8.44 5.81
N VAL A 33 1.80 7.55 6.60
CA VAL A 33 1.92 6.09 6.42
C VAL A 33 0.54 5.50 6.24
N ALA A 34 0.33 4.73 5.17
CA ALA A 34 -0.79 3.80 5.10
C ALA A 34 -0.34 2.46 5.69
N VAL A 35 -1.06 2.00 6.70
CA VAL A 35 -0.76 0.74 7.39
C VAL A 35 -1.89 -0.26 7.09
N GLN A 36 -1.54 -1.38 6.49
CA GLN A 36 -2.47 -2.47 6.22
C GLN A 36 -2.39 -3.52 7.33
N GLU A 37 -3.45 -4.29 7.48
CA GLU A 37 -3.59 -5.35 8.48
C GLU A 37 -3.48 -4.86 9.94
N MET A 38 -4.00 -3.69 10.27
CA MET A 38 -4.04 -3.14 11.63
C MET A 38 -5.00 -3.91 12.56
N ARG A 39 -4.96 -5.23 12.55
CA ARG A 39 -5.82 -6.09 13.39
C ARG A 39 -5.66 -5.73 14.86
N GLY A 40 -6.78 -5.60 15.58
CA GLY A 40 -6.79 -5.12 16.97
C GLY A 40 -6.60 -3.61 17.10
N GLU A 41 -6.48 -2.89 15.99
CA GLU A 41 -6.31 -1.41 15.95
C GLU A 41 -5.20 -0.92 16.92
N PRO A 42 -3.95 -1.45 16.80
CA PRO A 42 -2.88 -1.10 17.74
C PRO A 42 -2.63 0.41 17.75
N ALA A 43 -2.28 0.94 18.91
CA ALA A 43 -2.01 2.37 19.10
C ALA A 43 -0.65 2.81 18.51
N LEU A 44 -0.30 2.28 17.33
CA LEU A 44 0.98 2.51 16.66
C LEU A 44 1.24 4.00 16.42
N GLY A 45 0.22 4.75 16.00
CA GLY A 45 0.34 6.19 15.78
C GLY A 45 0.73 6.95 17.05
N ALA A 46 0.15 6.60 18.19
CA ALA A 46 0.50 7.22 19.47
C ALA A 46 1.93 6.90 19.87
N ALA A 47 2.37 5.64 19.70
CA ALA A 47 3.72 5.18 20.03
C ALA A 47 4.83 5.93 19.25
N ILE A 48 4.55 6.32 18.00
CA ILE A 48 5.50 7.04 17.14
C ILE A 48 5.17 8.53 16.95
N GLY A 49 4.26 9.08 17.77
CA GLY A 49 3.93 10.51 17.76
C GLY A 49 3.11 11.00 16.56
N MET A 50 2.45 10.10 15.82
CA MET A 50 1.60 10.44 14.67
C MET A 50 0.11 10.38 15.04
N ARG A 51 -0.72 11.13 14.28
CA ARG A 51 -2.19 11.01 14.37
C ARG A 51 -2.64 9.75 13.61
N GLN A 52 -3.48 8.93 14.23
CA GLN A 52 -3.98 7.71 13.63
C GLN A 52 -5.45 7.86 13.21
N LEU A 53 -5.75 7.50 11.97
CA LEU A 53 -7.07 7.44 11.38
C LEU A 53 -7.31 6.01 10.90
N VAL A 54 -8.42 5.36 11.23
CA VAL A 54 -8.65 3.95 10.92
C VAL A 54 -9.98 3.75 10.22
N ALA A 55 -9.97 3.00 9.11
CA ALA A 55 -11.15 2.42 8.51
C ALA A 55 -11.28 0.95 8.94
N ARG A 56 -12.35 0.64 9.67
CA ARG A 56 -12.61 -0.73 10.14
C ARG A 56 -13.00 -1.65 9.00
N SER A 57 -12.58 -2.89 9.10
CA SER A 57 -12.91 -3.97 8.18
C SER A 57 -13.92 -4.90 8.83
N TRP A 58 -14.91 -5.35 8.07
CA TRP A 58 -15.83 -6.37 8.55
C TRP A 58 -15.19 -7.78 8.59
N GLN A 59 -14.08 -7.99 7.88
CA GLN A 59 -13.28 -9.23 7.93
C GLN A 59 -12.10 -9.16 8.93
N GLY A 60 -12.03 -8.11 9.75
CA GLY A 60 -11.01 -8.00 10.79
C GLY A 60 -9.62 -7.58 10.29
N GLN A 61 -9.52 -7.01 9.07
CA GLN A 61 -8.27 -6.45 8.52
C GLN A 61 -8.42 -4.94 8.27
N PRO A 62 -8.42 -4.09 9.31
CA PRO A 62 -8.53 -2.64 9.18
C PRO A 62 -7.31 -2.06 8.46
N VAL A 63 -7.53 -0.86 7.88
CA VAL A 63 -6.46 -0.05 7.29
C VAL A 63 -6.39 1.28 8.01
N GLY A 64 -5.18 1.70 8.39
CA GLY A 64 -4.92 2.99 9.02
C GLY A 64 -4.16 3.95 8.13
N LEU A 65 -4.36 5.25 8.38
CA LEU A 65 -3.44 6.31 7.98
C LEU A 65 -2.83 6.92 9.24
N LEU A 66 -1.51 6.89 9.34
CA LEU A 66 -0.75 7.64 10.33
C LEU A 66 -0.29 8.93 9.67
N VAL A 67 -0.62 10.06 10.27
CA VAL A 67 -0.36 11.40 9.71
C VAL A 67 0.50 12.19 10.70
N ALA A 68 1.62 12.71 10.25
CA ALA A 68 2.50 13.55 11.06
C ALA A 68 1.74 14.76 11.62
N ARG A 69 2.02 15.15 12.86
CA ARG A 69 1.25 16.18 13.58
C ARG A 69 1.34 17.56 12.95
N HIS A 70 2.41 17.84 12.21
CA HIS A 70 2.59 19.12 11.51
C HIS A 70 1.69 19.26 10.28
N LEU A 71 1.16 18.17 9.72
CA LEU A 71 0.19 18.22 8.63
C LEU A 71 -1.22 18.45 9.16
N ARG A 72 -1.88 19.48 8.67
CA ARG A 72 -3.28 19.77 8.98
C ARG A 72 -4.21 18.84 8.18
N VAL A 73 -5.04 18.08 8.89
CA VAL A 73 -6.10 17.27 8.29
C VAL A 73 -7.29 18.18 8.01
N ILE A 74 -7.68 18.30 6.74
CA ILE A 74 -8.82 19.08 6.26
C ILE A 74 -10.11 18.27 6.35
N GLY A 75 -10.02 16.96 6.09
CA GLY A 75 -11.10 16.00 6.18
C GLY A 75 -10.56 14.58 6.17
N ALA A 76 -11.31 13.65 6.70
CA ALA A 76 -10.92 12.24 6.72
C ALA A 76 -12.16 11.34 6.82
N GLY A 77 -12.01 10.08 6.42
CA GLY A 77 -13.06 9.10 6.55
C GLY A 77 -12.70 7.77 5.91
N ARG A 78 -13.69 6.88 5.85
CA ARG A 78 -13.60 5.64 5.06
C ARG A 78 -14.13 5.86 3.65
N VAL A 79 -13.60 5.11 2.68
CA VAL A 79 -14.26 5.00 1.38
C VAL A 79 -15.50 4.13 1.55
N ALA A 80 -16.69 4.74 1.39
CA ALA A 80 -17.98 4.10 1.68
C ALA A 80 -18.38 3.11 0.58
N ARG A 81 -17.66 1.99 0.50
CA ARG A 81 -17.89 0.86 -0.41
C ARG A 81 -17.67 -0.46 0.35
N PRO A 82 -18.25 -1.57 -0.10
CA PRO A 82 -18.17 -2.86 0.60
C PRO A 82 -16.84 -3.58 0.32
N PHE A 83 -15.72 -2.95 0.69
CA PHE A 83 -14.42 -3.62 0.64
C PHE A 83 -14.40 -4.85 1.54
N PHE A 84 -13.74 -5.90 1.11
CA PHE A 84 -13.48 -7.06 1.97
C PHE A 84 -12.58 -6.68 3.15
N HIS A 85 -11.51 -5.93 2.90
CA HIS A 85 -10.71 -5.34 3.96
C HIS A 85 -11.18 -3.90 4.23
N ALA A 86 -10.41 -2.88 3.88
CA ALA A 86 -10.83 -1.50 4.08
C ALA A 86 -10.11 -0.52 3.14
N ALA A 87 -10.67 0.70 3.04
CA ALA A 87 -9.97 1.85 2.50
C ALA A 87 -10.31 3.09 3.35
N VAL A 88 -9.26 3.80 3.78
CA VAL A 88 -9.29 5.03 4.58
C VAL A 88 -8.76 6.18 3.73
N TRP A 89 -9.24 7.39 3.96
CA TRP A 89 -8.72 8.58 3.28
C TRP A 89 -8.55 9.75 4.24
N ALA A 90 -7.61 10.61 3.92
CA ALA A 90 -7.43 11.91 4.54
C ALA A 90 -7.09 12.96 3.49
N ARG A 91 -7.77 14.11 3.54
CA ARG A 91 -7.40 15.31 2.78
C ARG A 91 -6.52 16.17 3.67
N LEU A 92 -5.33 16.46 3.21
CA LEU A 92 -4.25 17.10 3.96
C LEU A 92 -3.85 18.41 3.32
N ALA A 93 -3.55 19.43 4.13
CA ALA A 93 -2.79 20.57 3.67
C ALA A 93 -1.31 20.18 3.66
N THR A 94 -0.73 20.04 2.47
CA THR A 94 0.65 19.62 2.28
C THR A 94 1.48 20.71 1.60
N PRO A 95 2.82 20.61 1.59
CA PRO A 95 3.66 21.51 0.80
C PRO A 95 3.34 21.50 -0.70
N LEU A 96 2.70 20.44 -1.19
CA LEU A 96 2.28 20.32 -2.60
C LEU A 96 0.88 20.92 -2.85
N GLY A 97 0.27 21.54 -1.86
CA GLY A 97 -1.13 21.96 -1.85
C GLY A 97 -2.07 20.94 -1.19
N PRO A 98 -3.40 21.15 -1.28
CA PRO A 98 -4.37 20.20 -0.75
C PRO A 98 -4.30 18.86 -1.49
N LEU A 99 -3.96 17.79 -0.76
CA LEU A 99 -3.76 16.44 -1.31
C LEU A 99 -4.65 15.44 -0.57
N THR A 100 -5.33 14.57 -1.31
CA THR A 100 -6.03 13.43 -0.72
C THR A 100 -5.13 12.21 -0.73
N VAL A 101 -4.82 11.67 0.45
CA VAL A 101 -4.10 10.40 0.60
C VAL A 101 -5.11 9.32 0.94
N VAL A 102 -5.06 8.22 0.18
CA VAL A 102 -5.93 7.05 0.37
C VAL A 102 -5.06 5.88 0.77
N GLY A 103 -5.36 5.26 1.91
CA GLY A 103 -4.78 3.98 2.33
C GLY A 103 -5.76 2.86 1.99
N ALA A 104 -5.30 1.76 1.39
CA ALA A 104 -6.18 0.65 1.04
C ALA A 104 -5.49 -0.71 1.18
N HIS A 105 -6.30 -1.76 1.35
CA HIS A 105 -5.88 -3.15 1.29
C HIS A 105 -6.94 -3.94 0.51
N LEU A 106 -6.56 -4.47 -0.66
CA LEU A 106 -7.48 -5.23 -1.49
C LEU A 106 -7.50 -6.71 -1.12
N TYR A 107 -8.58 -7.39 -1.48
CA TYR A 107 -8.81 -8.79 -1.12
C TYR A 107 -7.78 -9.75 -1.74
N PRO A 108 -7.04 -10.57 -0.95
CA PRO A 108 -5.91 -11.35 -1.47
C PRO A 108 -6.30 -12.55 -2.32
N TYR A 109 -7.49 -13.15 -2.09
CA TYR A 109 -7.80 -14.47 -2.61
C TYR A 109 -8.59 -14.50 -3.91
N TRP A 110 -9.19 -13.36 -4.35
CA TRP A 110 -10.10 -13.36 -5.48
C TRP A 110 -9.91 -12.15 -6.41
N GLY A 111 -9.36 -12.38 -7.58
CA GLY A 111 -9.03 -11.33 -8.55
C GLY A 111 -10.23 -10.50 -9.04
N ARG A 112 -11.46 -11.10 -9.12
CA ARG A 112 -12.66 -10.32 -9.45
C ARG A 112 -13.03 -9.33 -8.34
N ALA A 113 -12.85 -9.72 -7.07
CA ALA A 113 -13.06 -8.81 -5.95
C ALA A 113 -12.04 -7.67 -6.00
N ARG A 114 -10.74 -7.96 -6.15
CA ARG A 114 -9.68 -6.93 -6.32
C ARG A 114 -10.01 -5.95 -7.44
N ARG A 115 -10.46 -6.46 -8.59
CA ARG A 115 -10.83 -5.59 -9.72
C ARG A 115 -12.03 -4.69 -9.41
N ALA A 116 -13.05 -5.19 -8.70
CA ALA A 116 -14.19 -4.39 -8.27
C ALA A 116 -13.76 -3.30 -7.27
N GLU A 117 -12.99 -3.69 -6.25
CA GLU A 117 -12.44 -2.79 -5.24
C GLU A 117 -11.54 -1.71 -5.86
N ALA A 118 -10.67 -2.07 -6.82
CA ALA A 118 -9.88 -1.12 -7.61
C ALA A 118 -10.76 -0.13 -8.39
N GLY A 119 -11.90 -0.60 -8.92
CA GLY A 119 -12.88 0.25 -9.58
C GLY A 119 -13.51 1.28 -8.63
N TRP A 120 -13.82 0.88 -7.40
CA TRP A 120 -14.33 1.80 -6.36
C TRP A 120 -13.29 2.82 -5.93
N LEU A 121 -12.03 2.40 -5.76
CA LEU A 121 -10.92 3.31 -5.46
C LEU A 121 -10.72 4.33 -6.58
N ALA A 122 -10.69 3.89 -7.84
CA ALA A 122 -10.53 4.79 -8.98
C ALA A 122 -11.66 5.82 -9.07
N ALA A 123 -12.91 5.39 -8.84
CA ALA A 123 -14.07 6.29 -8.84
C ALA A 123 -14.00 7.30 -7.69
N PHE A 124 -13.62 6.86 -6.50
CA PHE A 124 -13.44 7.73 -5.33
C PHE A 124 -12.32 8.74 -5.59
N ILE A 125 -11.13 8.29 -5.99
CA ILE A 125 -9.96 9.15 -6.27
C ILE A 125 -10.31 10.21 -7.32
N LYS A 126 -11.00 9.81 -8.40
CA LYS A 126 -11.46 10.74 -9.43
C LYS A 126 -12.31 11.89 -8.86
N SER A 127 -13.13 11.62 -7.84
CA SER A 127 -13.99 12.64 -7.20
C SER A 127 -13.23 13.55 -6.24
N GLN A 128 -12.01 13.18 -5.83
CA GLN A 128 -11.23 13.93 -4.84
C GLN A 128 -10.24 14.94 -5.43
N GLY A 129 -9.98 14.89 -6.74
CA GLY A 129 -8.93 15.67 -7.39
C GLY A 129 -7.54 15.10 -7.13
N GLU A 130 -6.55 15.96 -6.83
CA GLU A 130 -5.18 15.52 -6.61
C GLU A 130 -5.06 14.55 -5.45
N SER A 131 -4.58 13.35 -5.77
CA SER A 131 -4.61 12.22 -4.83
C SER A 131 -3.42 11.27 -4.98
N VAL A 132 -3.09 10.60 -3.87
CA VAL A 132 -2.15 9.48 -3.82
C VAL A 132 -2.81 8.28 -3.14
N LEU A 133 -2.70 7.11 -3.75
CA LEU A 133 -3.09 5.82 -3.20
C LEU A 133 -1.85 5.10 -2.69
N LEU A 134 -1.86 4.74 -1.43
CA LEU A 134 -0.86 3.95 -0.70
C LEU A 134 -1.51 2.62 -0.33
N ALA A 135 -1.12 1.50 -0.96
CA ALA A 135 -1.91 0.29 -0.80
C ALA A 135 -1.12 -0.99 -0.97
N ASP A 136 -1.51 -2.01 -0.20
CA ASP A 136 -1.35 -3.39 -0.61
C ASP A 136 -2.51 -3.75 -1.55
N LEU A 137 -2.20 -3.89 -2.83
CA LEU A 137 -3.19 -4.22 -3.87
C LEU A 137 -3.37 -5.73 -4.07
N ASN A 138 -2.52 -6.55 -3.46
CA ASN A 138 -2.53 -8.01 -3.62
C ASN A 138 -2.58 -8.48 -5.09
N THR A 139 -2.05 -7.67 -6.00
CA THR A 139 -2.10 -7.90 -7.45
C THR A 139 -0.80 -7.46 -8.09
N LEU A 140 -0.44 -8.10 -9.19
CA LEU A 140 0.80 -7.87 -9.91
C LEU A 140 0.70 -6.64 -10.81
N ASP A 141 1.84 -6.03 -11.13
CA ASP A 141 1.86 -4.95 -12.11
C ASP A 141 1.67 -5.49 -13.55
N PRO A 142 1.07 -4.69 -14.45
CA PRO A 142 0.74 -5.16 -15.79
C PRO A 142 1.89 -4.98 -16.80
N TYR A 143 3.09 -4.64 -16.35
CA TYR A 143 4.20 -4.24 -17.21
C TYR A 143 5.38 -5.22 -17.17
N SER A 144 5.48 -6.03 -16.11
CA SER A 144 6.55 -7.01 -15.90
C SER A 144 6.10 -8.40 -16.32
N ASP A 145 7.06 -9.26 -16.69
CA ASP A 145 6.83 -10.70 -16.77
C ASP A 145 6.94 -11.28 -15.36
N HIS A 146 5.96 -12.07 -14.98
CA HIS A 146 5.87 -12.70 -13.66
C HIS A 146 5.97 -14.22 -13.72
N ALA A 147 6.30 -14.78 -14.88
CA ALA A 147 6.23 -16.22 -15.10
C ALA A 147 7.23 -16.98 -14.24
N VAL A 148 8.46 -16.45 -14.12
CA VAL A 148 9.55 -17.09 -13.35
C VAL A 148 9.22 -17.10 -11.87
N GLU A 149 8.89 -15.95 -11.30
CA GLU A 149 8.56 -15.81 -9.89
C GLU A 149 7.34 -16.66 -9.52
N LEU A 150 6.27 -16.59 -10.31
CA LEU A 150 5.08 -17.39 -10.07
C LEU A 150 5.33 -18.89 -10.19
N ALA A 151 6.28 -19.33 -11.03
CA ALA A 151 6.63 -20.75 -11.16
C ALA A 151 7.23 -21.33 -9.86
N THR A 152 7.88 -20.51 -9.03
CA THR A 152 8.48 -20.95 -7.76
C THR A 152 7.44 -21.16 -6.66
N LEU A 153 6.26 -20.54 -6.76
CA LEU A 153 5.22 -20.66 -5.74
C LEU A 153 4.53 -22.02 -5.77
N PRO A 154 4.30 -22.64 -4.60
CA PRO A 154 3.38 -23.77 -4.47
C PRO A 154 2.00 -23.43 -5.02
N MET A 155 1.34 -24.40 -5.68
CA MET A 155 0.08 -24.20 -6.41
C MET A 155 -1.04 -23.49 -5.59
N PRO A 156 -1.25 -23.80 -4.30
CA PRO A 156 -2.28 -23.11 -3.50
C PRO A 156 -2.06 -21.60 -3.43
N TYR A 157 -0.81 -21.15 -3.33
CA TYR A 157 -0.44 -19.74 -3.24
C TYR A 157 -0.38 -19.10 -4.62
N ARG A 158 0.18 -19.78 -5.63
CA ARG A 158 0.23 -19.32 -7.02
C ARG A 158 -1.15 -18.95 -7.56
N ARG A 159 -2.19 -19.73 -7.23
CA ARG A 159 -3.58 -19.48 -7.68
C ARG A 159 -4.14 -18.12 -7.30
N ARG A 160 -3.62 -17.49 -6.25
CA ARG A 160 -4.03 -16.13 -5.83
C ARG A 160 -3.66 -15.07 -6.87
N HIS A 161 -2.58 -15.33 -7.62
CA HIS A 161 -1.96 -14.44 -8.58
C HIS A 161 -2.26 -14.81 -10.04
N LEU A 162 -3.07 -15.83 -10.27
CA LEU A 162 -3.47 -16.26 -11.61
C LEU A 162 -4.91 -15.87 -11.94
N ARG A 163 -5.15 -15.55 -13.20
CA ARG A 163 -6.50 -15.41 -13.73
C ARG A 163 -7.23 -16.75 -13.68
N ARG A 164 -8.46 -16.74 -13.23
CA ARG A 164 -9.27 -17.95 -13.12
C ARG A 164 -9.54 -18.64 -14.47
N LEU A 165 -9.61 -17.85 -15.54
CA LEU A 165 -9.72 -18.31 -16.92
C LEU A 165 -8.48 -17.87 -17.70
N GLY A 166 -7.83 -18.82 -18.39
CA GLY A 166 -6.65 -18.55 -19.21
C GLY A 166 -5.30 -18.60 -18.48
N GLY A 167 -5.26 -18.83 -17.15
CA GLY A 167 -4.05 -19.22 -16.40
C GLY A 167 -2.90 -18.23 -16.32
N GLY A 168 -2.98 -17.07 -16.96
CA GLY A 168 -1.92 -16.05 -16.88
C GLY A 168 -1.98 -15.19 -15.62
N PRO A 169 -0.96 -14.35 -15.36
CA PRO A 169 -0.91 -13.45 -14.21
C PRO A 169 -2.16 -12.57 -14.08
N ASP A 170 -2.67 -12.42 -12.85
CA ASP A 170 -3.79 -11.52 -12.57
C ASP A 170 -3.28 -10.10 -12.29
N VAL A 171 -3.30 -9.29 -13.31
CA VAL A 171 -2.96 -7.86 -13.28
C VAL A 171 -4.19 -6.96 -13.41
N ALA A 172 -5.41 -7.53 -13.28
CA ALA A 172 -6.63 -6.83 -13.67
C ALA A 172 -6.93 -5.58 -12.83
N ALA A 173 -6.59 -5.59 -11.55
CA ALA A 173 -6.81 -4.45 -10.65
C ALA A 173 -5.83 -3.31 -10.95
N THR A 174 -4.53 -3.57 -11.02
CA THR A 174 -3.49 -2.57 -11.34
C THR A 174 -3.67 -2.01 -12.75
N ALA A 175 -3.95 -2.87 -13.75
CA ALA A 175 -4.26 -2.42 -15.10
C ALA A 175 -5.51 -1.53 -15.17
N LEU A 176 -6.53 -1.79 -14.34
CA LEU A 176 -7.70 -0.93 -14.26
C LEU A 176 -7.34 0.44 -13.68
N LEU A 177 -6.56 0.50 -12.57
CA LEU A 177 -6.12 1.76 -11.96
C LEU A 177 -5.28 2.58 -12.95
N ALA A 178 -4.36 1.94 -13.68
CA ALA A 178 -3.57 2.60 -14.74
C ALA A 178 -4.46 3.16 -15.86
N ARG A 179 -5.42 2.38 -16.39
CA ARG A 179 -6.38 2.86 -17.39
C ARG A 179 -7.28 3.99 -16.89
N ARG A 180 -7.47 4.12 -15.59
CA ARG A 180 -8.18 5.25 -14.96
C ARG A 180 -7.29 6.46 -14.70
N GLY A 181 -6.04 6.43 -15.19
CA GLY A 181 -5.11 7.53 -15.17
C GLY A 181 -4.20 7.61 -13.95
N LEU A 182 -4.21 6.61 -13.05
CA LEU A 182 -3.27 6.57 -11.95
C LEU A 182 -1.89 6.13 -12.43
N VAL A 183 -0.87 6.90 -12.04
CA VAL A 183 0.52 6.67 -12.40
C VAL A 183 1.21 5.90 -11.28
N ASP A 184 1.88 4.82 -11.62
CA ASP A 184 2.73 4.06 -10.70
C ASP A 184 4.03 4.83 -10.43
N VAL A 185 4.18 5.29 -9.19
CA VAL A 185 5.31 6.13 -8.76
C VAL A 185 6.61 5.35 -8.78
N PHE A 186 6.59 4.06 -8.37
CA PHE A 186 7.80 3.23 -8.43
C PHE A 186 8.27 3.03 -9.88
N ARG A 187 7.36 2.74 -10.80
CA ARG A 187 7.69 2.62 -12.22
C ARG A 187 8.26 3.92 -12.80
N ARG A 188 7.83 5.07 -12.30
CA ARG A 188 8.28 6.40 -12.76
C ARG A 188 9.67 6.78 -12.25
N CYS A 189 9.94 6.61 -10.96
CA CYS A 189 11.16 7.10 -10.30
C CYS A 189 11.65 6.16 -9.19
N GLY A 190 11.33 4.87 -9.30
CA GLY A 190 11.79 3.85 -8.37
C GLY A 190 13.27 3.53 -8.54
N THR A 191 13.91 3.17 -7.43
CA THR A 191 15.30 2.71 -7.39
C THR A 191 15.44 1.49 -6.47
N GLY A 192 16.43 0.65 -6.75
CA GLY A 192 16.69 -0.58 -5.99
C GLY A 192 15.73 -1.71 -6.36
N GLN A 193 15.51 -2.64 -5.42
CA GLN A 193 14.59 -3.76 -5.63
C GLN A 193 13.16 -3.29 -5.80
N ALA A 194 12.40 -3.99 -6.63
CA ALA A 194 11.00 -3.67 -6.90
C ALA A 194 10.03 -4.48 -6.02
N TRP A 195 10.40 -5.68 -5.59
CA TRP A 195 9.51 -6.55 -4.81
C TRP A 195 9.35 -6.05 -3.38
N THR A 196 8.15 -6.18 -2.88
CA THR A 196 7.79 -5.80 -1.51
C THR A 196 7.53 -7.02 -0.63
N VAL A 197 7.46 -8.21 -1.20
CA VAL A 197 7.35 -9.49 -0.52
C VAL A 197 8.27 -10.52 -1.20
N PRO A 198 8.79 -11.51 -0.44
CA PRO A 198 8.83 -11.61 1.02
C PRO A 198 9.97 -10.79 1.61
N THR A 199 9.88 -10.48 2.90
CA THR A 199 11.06 -10.08 3.67
C THR A 199 11.93 -11.29 3.99
N THR A 200 13.22 -11.08 4.26
CA THR A 200 14.19 -12.18 4.42
C THR A 200 13.83 -13.12 5.57
N ARG A 201 13.25 -12.63 6.67
CA ARG A 201 12.92 -13.41 7.86
C ARG A 201 11.44 -13.43 8.21
N GLY A 202 10.63 -12.56 7.62
CA GLY A 202 9.19 -12.45 7.91
C GLY A 202 8.30 -13.20 6.93
N GLY A 203 8.81 -13.52 5.73
CA GLY A 203 8.08 -14.21 4.68
C GLY A 203 7.98 -15.71 4.92
N GLY A 204 7.03 -16.35 4.25
CA GLY A 204 6.77 -17.78 4.27
C GLY A 204 6.62 -18.34 2.86
N ALA A 205 6.26 -19.63 2.76
CA ALA A 205 6.10 -20.32 1.47
C ALA A 205 5.00 -19.74 0.57
N GLU A 206 4.18 -18.84 1.11
CA GLU A 206 3.10 -18.12 0.41
C GLU A 206 3.59 -17.01 -0.51
N PHE A 207 4.86 -16.62 -0.42
CA PHE A 207 5.45 -15.53 -1.20
C PHE A 207 6.68 -15.97 -2.02
N THR A 208 6.89 -15.26 -3.09
CA THR A 208 8.12 -15.14 -3.85
C THR A 208 8.36 -13.64 -4.10
N GLU A 209 9.44 -13.25 -4.73
CA GLU A 209 9.79 -11.85 -5.00
C GLU A 209 8.75 -11.17 -5.88
N LEU A 210 7.68 -10.65 -5.24
CA LEU A 210 6.58 -9.97 -5.90
C LEU A 210 6.41 -8.54 -5.36
N ARG A 211 6.00 -7.63 -6.22
CA ARG A 211 5.53 -6.31 -5.82
C ARG A 211 4.02 -6.32 -5.64
N LEU A 212 3.56 -6.25 -4.40
CA LEU A 212 2.14 -6.23 -4.02
C LEU A 212 1.71 -4.88 -3.46
N ASP A 213 2.70 -4.09 -2.97
CA ASP A 213 2.49 -2.75 -2.41
C ASP A 213 2.80 -1.67 -3.43
N TYR A 214 1.97 -0.64 -3.46
CA TYR A 214 2.01 0.40 -4.49
C TYR A 214 1.82 1.79 -3.92
N VAL A 215 2.53 2.74 -4.52
CA VAL A 215 2.25 4.18 -4.47
C VAL A 215 1.77 4.58 -5.85
N LEU A 216 0.47 4.88 -5.97
CA LEU A 216 -0.13 5.35 -7.22
C LEU A 216 -0.62 6.78 -7.04
N ALA A 217 -0.41 7.65 -8.02
CA ALA A 217 -0.76 9.06 -7.93
C ALA A 217 -1.56 9.54 -9.15
N THR A 218 -2.40 10.56 -8.96
CA THR A 218 -3.00 11.29 -10.08
C THR A 218 -1.89 11.99 -10.89
N PRO A 219 -2.07 12.21 -12.21
CA PRO A 219 -1.02 12.74 -13.08
C PRO A 219 -0.41 14.04 -12.58
N GLY A 220 -1.21 14.99 -12.06
CA GLY A 220 -0.72 16.27 -11.55
C GLY A 220 0.24 16.12 -10.36
N VAL A 221 0.00 15.14 -9.49
CA VAL A 221 0.90 14.85 -8.34
C VAL A 221 2.05 13.94 -8.75
N ALA A 222 1.81 12.99 -9.67
CA ALA A 222 2.83 12.01 -10.07
C ALA A 222 4.11 12.67 -10.58
N GLY A 223 4.00 13.81 -11.28
CA GLY A 223 5.13 14.60 -11.75
C GLY A 223 6.01 15.17 -10.65
N ARG A 224 5.50 15.28 -9.43
CA ARG A 224 6.20 15.86 -8.27
C ARG A 224 7.07 14.83 -7.52
N PHE A 225 6.88 13.54 -7.77
CA PHE A 225 7.69 12.50 -7.12
C PHE A 225 9.11 12.46 -7.69
N THR A 226 10.09 12.53 -6.81
CA THR A 226 11.53 12.55 -7.10
C THR A 226 12.23 11.25 -6.77
N GLY A 227 11.57 10.34 -6.04
CA GLY A 227 12.11 9.02 -5.71
C GLY A 227 11.08 8.11 -5.07
N CYS A 228 11.27 6.81 -5.28
CA CYS A 228 10.49 5.75 -4.65
C CYS A 228 11.39 4.54 -4.42
N CYS A 229 11.37 3.96 -3.23
CA CYS A 229 12.20 2.79 -2.91
C CYS A 229 11.54 1.89 -1.89
N VAL A 230 11.87 0.61 -1.96
CA VAL A 230 11.56 -0.38 -0.94
C VAL A 230 12.58 -0.24 0.18
N VAL A 231 12.12 -0.19 1.44
CA VAL A 231 12.98 -0.09 2.62
C VAL A 231 13.44 -1.48 3.03
N THR A 232 14.73 -1.75 2.93
CA THR A 232 15.35 -3.03 3.24
C THR A 232 16.44 -2.87 4.30
N GLY A 233 16.90 -3.99 4.85
CA GLY A 233 17.94 -4.01 5.86
C GLY A 233 17.42 -3.79 7.28
N GLY A 234 18.27 -4.07 8.26
CA GLY A 234 17.96 -3.90 9.67
C GLY A 234 16.71 -4.64 10.12
N GLU A 235 15.83 -3.94 10.82
CA GLU A 235 14.59 -4.50 11.35
C GLU A 235 13.52 -4.74 10.25
N ALA A 236 13.61 -4.06 9.10
CA ALA A 236 12.67 -4.29 8.00
C ALA A 236 12.69 -5.74 7.49
N GLU A 237 13.81 -6.46 7.71
CA GLU A 237 13.97 -7.86 7.30
C GLU A 237 13.10 -8.84 8.09
N SER A 238 12.55 -8.43 9.25
CA SER A 238 11.82 -9.33 10.16
C SER A 238 10.55 -8.71 10.78
N ALA A 239 10.39 -7.40 10.69
CA ALA A 239 9.28 -6.71 11.33
C ALA A 239 7.92 -7.05 10.69
N SER A 240 7.89 -7.41 9.41
CA SER A 240 6.71 -7.92 8.69
C SER A 240 7.14 -8.90 7.61
N ASP A 241 6.19 -9.56 6.94
CA ASP A 241 6.41 -10.31 5.70
C ASP A 241 6.40 -9.40 4.45
N HIS A 242 5.99 -8.14 4.60
CA HIS A 242 6.13 -7.09 3.59
C HIS A 242 7.24 -6.11 3.97
N TYR A 243 7.96 -5.62 2.99
CA TYR A 243 8.81 -4.45 3.11
C TYR A 243 7.99 -3.17 2.96
N PRO A 244 8.31 -2.10 3.70
CA PRO A 244 7.71 -0.79 3.45
C PRO A 244 8.13 -0.24 2.07
N LEU A 245 7.20 0.43 1.40
CA LEU A 245 7.48 1.19 0.18
C LEU A 245 7.36 2.69 0.50
N VAL A 246 8.43 3.45 0.23
CA VAL A 246 8.53 4.89 0.52
C VAL A 246 8.65 5.67 -0.76
N ALA A 247 7.90 6.78 -0.86
CA ALA A 247 7.97 7.73 -1.97
C ALA A 247 8.18 9.16 -1.47
N ARG A 248 8.97 9.95 -2.20
CA ARG A 248 9.31 11.35 -1.89
C ARG A 248 8.86 12.26 -3.02
N ALA A 249 8.15 13.34 -2.68
CA ALA A 249 7.68 14.36 -3.62
C ALA A 249 8.14 15.76 -3.19
N ALA A 250 8.44 16.64 -4.17
CA ALA A 250 8.90 18.01 -3.97
C ALA A 250 8.10 19.02 -4.82
#